data_abdff84dbe9b7709fce51241a7406bd5
#
_entry.id   abdff84dbe9b7709fce51241a7406bd5
#
_cell.length_a   1.000
_cell.length_b   1.000
_cell.length_c   1.000
_cell.angle_alpha   90.00
_cell.angle_beta   90.00
_cell.angle_gamma   90.00
#
_symmetry.space_group_name_H-M   'P 1'
#
loop_
_entity.id
_entity.type
_entity.pdbx_description
1 polymer ?
#
loop_
_entity_poly.entity_id
_entity_poly.type
_entity_poly.pdbx_seq_one_letter_code
_entity_poly.pdbx_strand_id
1 'polypeptide(L)'
;QVVGYTCYGLIPATAGSYDLYWIAVSEALRGRGLGKILLQKTEELIRNMGGKQLYAETSSRSQYTLTQRFYENCHYVPEAILMDFYAPGDSKIIYSKVLK
;
A
#
# COMPACT_ATOMS: atom_id res chain seq x y z
N GLN A 1 7.06 -2.04 22.76
CA GLN A 1 5.73 -1.54 22.35
C GLN A 1 5.68 -1.41 20.84
N VAL A 2 4.64 -1.95 20.24
CA VAL A 2 4.44 -1.89 18.80
C VAL A 2 3.81 -0.54 18.45
N VAL A 3 4.51 0.26 17.62
CA VAL A 3 3.98 1.55 17.16
C VAL A 3 3.28 1.42 15.81
N GLY A 4 3.61 0.39 15.03
CA GLY A 4 2.98 0.11 13.76
C GLY A 4 3.61 -1.10 13.10
N TYR A 5 2.96 -1.60 12.05
CA TYR A 5 3.48 -2.73 11.28
C TYR A 5 2.88 -2.76 9.88
N THR A 6 3.56 -3.48 8.99
CA THR A 6 3.04 -3.78 7.65
C THR A 6 2.95 -5.29 7.48
N CYS A 7 2.05 -5.71 6.60
CA CYS A 7 1.95 -7.11 6.18
C CYS A 7 2.07 -7.13 4.67
N TYR A 8 3.02 -7.92 4.16
CA TYR A 8 3.31 -7.98 2.73
C TYR A 8 3.76 -9.39 2.34
N GLY A 9 3.73 -9.67 1.05
CA GLY A 9 4.19 -10.96 0.54
C GLY A 9 4.46 -10.93 -0.95
N LEU A 10 5.29 -11.85 -1.39
CA LEU A 10 5.60 -12.03 -2.82
C LEU A 10 4.36 -12.55 -3.54
N ILE A 11 4.03 -11.92 -4.66
CA ILE A 11 2.94 -12.41 -5.51
C ILE A 11 3.44 -13.65 -6.24
N PRO A 12 2.75 -14.81 -6.11
CA PRO A 12 3.19 -16.03 -6.76
C PRO A 12 3.38 -15.88 -8.26
N ALA A 13 4.37 -16.59 -8.79
CA ALA A 13 4.68 -16.63 -10.23
C ALA A 13 5.12 -15.30 -10.83
N THR A 14 5.61 -14.38 -10.00
CA THR A 14 6.16 -13.10 -10.48
C THR A 14 7.64 -13.00 -10.17
N ALA A 15 8.34 -12.18 -10.94
CA ALA A 15 9.75 -11.91 -10.75
C ALA A 15 9.94 -10.61 -9.96
N GLY A 16 9.52 -10.62 -8.70
CA GLY A 16 9.77 -9.49 -7.80
C GLY A 16 8.61 -8.54 -7.60
N SER A 17 7.38 -8.97 -7.87
CA SER A 17 6.19 -8.19 -7.53
C SER A 17 5.67 -8.61 -6.16
N TYR A 18 5.48 -7.64 -5.27
CA TYR A 18 5.01 -7.87 -3.92
C TYR A 18 3.67 -7.18 -3.69
N ASP A 19 2.84 -7.79 -2.86
CA ASP A 19 1.60 -7.18 -2.36
C ASP A 19 1.84 -6.62 -0.97
N LEU A 20 1.35 -5.41 -0.74
CA LEU A 20 1.19 -4.85 0.59
C LEU A 20 -0.26 -5.15 1.00
N TYR A 21 -0.43 -6.01 2.02
CA TYR A 21 -1.77 -6.40 2.46
C TYR A 21 -2.40 -5.33 3.32
N TRP A 22 -1.65 -4.79 4.25
CA TRP A 22 -2.10 -3.64 5.04
C TRP A 22 -0.92 -2.99 5.77
N ILE A 23 -1.20 -1.75 6.22
CA ILE A 23 -0.29 -0.99 7.05
C ILE A 23 -1.10 -0.48 8.25
N ALA A 24 -0.56 -0.64 9.43
CA ALA A 24 -1.22 -0.22 10.67
C ALA A 24 -0.25 0.58 11.53
N VAL A 25 -0.75 1.67 12.09
CA VAL A 25 0.00 2.52 13.02
C VAL A 25 -0.84 2.67 14.27
N SER A 26 -0.20 2.65 15.44
CA SER A 26 -0.87 2.87 16.70
C SER A 26 -1.72 4.14 16.65
N GLU A 27 -2.97 4.05 17.11
CA GLU A 27 -3.89 5.16 17.05
C GLU A 27 -3.35 6.42 17.72
N ALA A 28 -2.64 6.25 18.81
CA ALA A 28 -2.04 7.36 19.56
C ALA A 28 -0.95 8.09 18.77
N LEU A 29 -0.40 7.46 17.72
CA LEU A 29 0.72 7.98 16.95
C LEU A 29 0.34 8.34 15.50
N ARG A 30 -0.94 8.27 15.18
CA ARG A 30 -1.40 8.65 13.84
C ARG A 30 -1.21 10.14 13.61
N GLY A 31 -1.02 10.51 12.34
CA GLY A 31 -0.84 11.91 11.96
C GLY A 31 0.57 12.45 12.16
N ARG A 32 1.52 11.60 12.57
CA ARG A 32 2.91 12.00 12.79
C ARG A 32 3.84 11.57 11.66
N GLY A 33 3.31 11.17 10.52
CA GLY A 33 4.12 10.71 9.40
C GLY A 33 4.73 9.32 9.59
N LEU A 34 4.33 8.60 10.63
CA LEU A 34 4.88 7.27 10.93
C LEU A 34 4.49 6.23 9.89
N GLY A 35 3.29 6.35 9.31
CA GLY A 35 2.86 5.46 8.22
C GLY A 35 3.80 5.55 7.02
N LYS A 36 4.20 6.76 6.65
CA LYS A 36 5.13 6.98 5.55
C LYS A 36 6.49 6.36 5.84
N ILE A 37 7.00 6.56 7.06
CA ILE A 37 8.29 6.00 7.48
C ILE A 37 8.22 4.48 7.46
N LEU A 38 7.15 3.90 7.98
CA LEU A 38 6.95 2.47 8.02
C LEU A 38 6.89 1.87 6.61
N LEU A 39 6.18 2.53 5.70
CA LEU A 39 6.09 2.10 4.32
C LEU A 39 7.45 2.18 3.63
N GLN A 40 8.21 3.26 3.84
CA GLN A 40 9.54 3.41 3.26
C GLN A 40 10.48 2.30 3.74
N LYS A 41 10.43 1.93 5.01
CA LYS A 41 11.24 0.83 5.54
C LYS A 41 10.82 -0.51 4.96
N THR A 42 9.53 -0.71 4.77
CA THR A 42 9.01 -1.92 4.12
C THR A 42 9.51 -2.02 2.68
N GLU A 43 9.47 -0.90 1.95
CA GLU A 43 10.00 -0.84 0.57
C GLU A 43 11.48 -1.19 0.54
N GLU A 44 12.25 -0.68 1.49
CA GLU A 44 13.68 -0.97 1.59
C GLU A 44 13.94 -2.45 1.83
N LEU A 45 13.19 -3.06 2.76
CA LEU A 45 13.32 -4.49 3.04
C LEU A 45 12.99 -5.34 1.81
N ILE A 46 11.92 -4.99 1.12
CA ILE A 46 11.49 -5.72 -0.09
C ILE A 46 12.54 -5.56 -1.19
N ARG A 47 13.07 -4.35 -1.37
CA ARG A 47 14.13 -4.08 -2.35
C ARG A 47 15.36 -4.94 -2.06
N ASN A 48 15.75 -5.04 -0.79
CA ASN A 48 16.91 -5.84 -0.39
C ASN A 48 16.69 -7.34 -0.60
N MET A 49 15.45 -7.78 -0.70
CA MET A 49 15.11 -9.17 -1.04
C MET A 49 14.99 -9.40 -2.54
N GLY A 50 15.30 -8.39 -3.35
CA GLY A 50 15.19 -8.49 -4.80
C GLY A 50 13.83 -8.07 -5.36
N GLY A 51 12.98 -7.49 -4.52
CA GLY A 51 11.67 -6.98 -4.95
C GLY A 51 11.83 -5.78 -5.87
N LYS A 52 10.98 -5.72 -6.90
CA LYS A 52 11.04 -4.70 -7.93
C LYS A 52 9.83 -3.78 -7.93
N GLN A 53 8.70 -4.27 -7.48
CA GLN A 53 7.45 -3.50 -7.47
C GLN A 53 6.62 -3.87 -6.24
N LEU A 54 5.91 -2.89 -5.71
CA LEU A 54 4.99 -3.08 -4.59
C LEU A 54 3.60 -2.60 -5.01
N TYR A 55 2.61 -3.42 -4.76
CA TYR A 55 1.21 -3.15 -5.08
C TYR A 55 0.40 -3.01 -3.81
N ALA A 56 -0.53 -2.05 -3.80
CA ALA A 56 -1.44 -1.85 -2.69
C ALA A 56 -2.84 -1.59 -3.24
N GLU A 57 -3.85 -2.10 -2.54
CA GLU A 57 -5.24 -1.99 -2.99
C GLU A 57 -6.06 -1.21 -1.98
N THR A 58 -7.01 -0.42 -2.49
CA THR A 58 -7.97 0.26 -1.63
C THR A 58 -9.31 0.40 -2.36
N SER A 59 -10.36 0.63 -1.56
CA SER A 59 -11.69 0.96 -2.08
C SER A 59 -11.71 2.38 -2.63
N SER A 60 -12.58 2.62 -3.61
CA SER A 60 -12.79 3.96 -4.18
C SER A 60 -13.76 4.81 -3.36
N ARG A 61 -14.37 4.25 -2.30
CA ARG A 61 -15.36 4.99 -1.50
C ARG A 61 -14.74 6.18 -0.81
N SER A 62 -15.55 7.22 -0.60
CA SER A 62 -15.08 8.48 0.00
C SER A 62 -14.46 8.29 1.38
N GLN A 63 -14.90 7.29 2.16
CA GLN A 63 -14.33 7.02 3.48
C GLN A 63 -12.86 6.57 3.41
N TYR A 64 -12.37 6.19 2.22
CA TYR A 64 -10.99 5.80 2.01
C TYR A 64 -10.15 6.87 1.30
N THR A 65 -10.67 8.10 1.19
CA THR A 65 -9.96 9.19 0.52
C THR A 65 -8.59 9.46 1.14
N LEU A 66 -8.49 9.42 2.46
CA LEU A 66 -7.21 9.65 3.14
C LEU A 66 -6.21 8.54 2.82
N THR A 67 -6.67 7.29 2.73
CA THR A 67 -5.83 6.16 2.34
C THR A 67 -5.31 6.33 0.91
N GLN A 68 -6.19 6.73 -0.01
CA GLN A 68 -5.80 6.98 -1.39
C GLN A 68 -4.74 8.08 -1.46
N ARG A 69 -4.94 9.19 -0.77
CA ARG A 69 -3.97 10.29 -0.73
C ARG A 69 -2.66 9.87 -0.09
N PHE A 70 -2.71 9.01 0.91
CA PHE A 70 -1.51 8.49 1.55
C PHE A 70 -0.61 7.77 0.54
N TYR A 71 -1.18 6.87 -0.26
CA TYR A 71 -0.40 6.17 -1.28
C TYR A 71 0.12 7.13 -2.35
N GLU A 72 -0.71 8.07 -2.80
CA GLU A 72 -0.29 9.06 -3.81
C GLU A 72 0.85 9.92 -3.28
N ASN A 73 0.78 10.34 -2.01
CA ASN A 73 1.83 11.12 -1.38
C ASN A 73 3.12 10.32 -1.17
N CYS A 74 3.02 9.00 -1.13
CA CYS A 74 4.17 8.10 -1.05
C CYS A 74 4.68 7.68 -2.42
N HIS A 75 4.22 8.36 -3.48
CA HIS A 75 4.63 8.17 -4.88
C HIS A 75 4.13 6.87 -5.51
N TYR A 76 3.03 6.33 -5.00
CA TYR A 76 2.31 5.25 -5.67
C TYR A 76 1.40 5.85 -6.73
N VAL A 77 1.23 5.14 -7.83
CA VAL A 77 0.36 5.56 -8.93
C VAL A 77 -0.81 4.60 -9.05
N PRO A 78 -2.01 5.09 -9.39
CA PRO A 78 -3.14 4.20 -9.64
C PRO A 78 -2.91 3.47 -10.96
N GLU A 79 -2.66 2.16 -10.84
CA GLU A 79 -2.33 1.30 -11.97
C GLU A 79 -3.58 0.77 -12.66
N ALA A 80 -4.61 0.48 -11.88
CA ALA A 80 -5.87 -0.07 -12.39
C ALA A 80 -7.03 0.26 -11.47
N ILE A 81 -8.23 0.34 -12.05
CA ILE A 81 -9.47 0.51 -11.32
C ILE A 81 -10.42 -0.59 -11.77
N LEU A 82 -10.85 -1.44 -10.82
CA LEU A 82 -11.81 -2.49 -11.10
C LEU A 82 -13.18 -1.99 -10.65
N MET A 83 -13.99 -1.58 -11.63
CA MET A 83 -15.30 -0.99 -11.36
C MET A 83 -16.22 -1.95 -10.62
N ASP A 84 -16.88 -1.44 -9.57
CA ASP A 84 -17.88 -2.20 -8.80
C ASP A 84 -17.35 -3.51 -8.21
N PHE A 85 -16.04 -3.60 -7.97
CA PHE A 85 -15.40 -4.83 -7.50
C PHE A 85 -15.96 -5.30 -6.16
N TYR A 86 -16.11 -4.39 -5.20
CA TYR A 86 -16.62 -4.73 -3.88
C TYR A 86 -18.14 -4.70 -3.81
N ALA A 87 -18.76 -3.75 -4.52
CA ALA A 87 -20.20 -3.54 -4.55
C ALA A 87 -20.51 -2.47 -5.60
N PRO A 88 -21.75 -2.29 -6.01
CA PRO A 88 -22.12 -1.18 -6.90
C PRO A 88 -21.64 0.15 -6.32
N GLY A 89 -20.87 0.89 -7.09
CA GLY A 89 -20.30 2.18 -6.68
C GLY A 89 -19.07 2.07 -5.79
N ASP A 90 -18.57 0.85 -5.54
CA ASP A 90 -17.40 0.63 -4.69
C ASP A 90 -16.36 -0.15 -5.48
N SER A 91 -15.48 0.59 -6.14
CA SER A 91 -14.46 0.03 -7.00
C SER A 91 -13.17 -0.26 -6.24
N LYS A 92 -12.35 -1.13 -6.83
CA LYS A 92 -11.03 -1.43 -6.29
C LYS A 92 -9.99 -0.65 -7.06
N ILE A 93 -9.19 0.13 -6.34
CA ILE A 93 -8.05 0.85 -6.93
C ILE A 93 -6.78 0.09 -6.58
N ILE A 94 -6.01 -0.25 -7.59
CA ILE A 94 -4.72 -0.92 -7.42
C ILE A 94 -3.63 0.11 -7.64
N TYR A 95 -2.89 0.43 -6.58
CA TYR A 95 -1.74 1.31 -6.65
C TYR A 95 -0.46 0.52 -6.81
N SER A 96 0.51 1.10 -7.48
CA SER A 96 1.81 0.45 -7.62
C SER A 96 2.95 1.45 -7.51
N LYS A 97 4.13 0.93 -7.13
CA LYS A 97 5.37 1.70 -7.08
C LYS A 97 6.52 0.81 -7.51
N VAL A 98 7.35 1.34 -8.40
CA VAL A 98 8.58 0.67 -8.80
C VAL A 98 9.63 0.95 -7.73
N LEU A 99 10.24 -0.12 -7.22
CA LEU A 99 11.29 -0.02 -6.19
C LEU A 99 12.66 -0.01 -6.89
N LYS A 100 13.35 1.09 -6.74
CA LYS A 100 14.66 1.26 -7.37
C LYS A 100 15.80 1.19 -6.36
#